data_fca103a8634f842573598244a463685e
#
_entry.id   fca103a8634f842573598244a463685e
#
_cell.length_a   1.000
_cell.length_b   1.000
_cell.length_c   1.000
_cell.angle_alpha   90.00
_cell.angle_beta   90.00
_cell.angle_gamma   90.00
#
_symmetry.space_group_name_H-M   'P 1'
#
loop_
_entity.id
_entity.type
_entity.pdbx_description
1 polymer ?
#
loop_
_entity_poly.entity_id
_entity_poly.type
_entity_poly.pdbx_seq_one_letter_code
_entity_poly.pdbx_strand_id
1 'polypeptide(L)'
;MRTLVFAAALLAAVPVVAQTPDAAPVVAAERAFAADAPSMGIAGSFNKWSTPDAILIAGGRAQRIGEAYPDGPRPADEPLLEWWPNFAGIARSGDLGFTTGGVQVGGRRTGHYFTIWMKQPDGSWKWVYDGGSGASAADVPGPETEPDILPFGPELLIVANPDGSIPHSAPDWALTRVKALEVDLARGAAINQKTAHLAAMADNGRLYVAPLPPAIGRAAVAQALDGWPSTFRFGPTEGGGQSRYGDLVWTYGPASWTRDGQERTGHYVRLWQRQEGGFRIVLAQLIPAPPSQPPPAGG
;
A
#
# COMPACT_ATOMS: atom_id res chain seq x y z
N MET A 1 61.45 7.44 -41.02
CA MET A 1 60.29 6.65 -40.65
C MET A 1 60.12 6.78 -39.15
N ARG A 2 59.08 7.51 -38.66
CA ARG A 2 58.74 7.64 -37.23
C ARG A 2 57.52 6.77 -36.95
N THR A 3 57.72 5.74 -36.16
CA THR A 3 56.65 4.79 -35.74
C THR A 3 55.88 5.41 -34.59
N LEU A 4 54.61 5.73 -34.81
CA LEU A 4 53.67 6.14 -33.76
C LEU A 4 53.14 4.87 -33.08
N VAL A 5 53.39 4.74 -31.78
CA VAL A 5 52.81 3.71 -30.93
C VAL A 5 51.52 4.29 -30.32
N PHE A 6 50.37 3.76 -30.70
CA PHE A 6 49.08 4.05 -30.05
C PHE A 6 48.96 3.17 -28.80
N ALA A 7 48.97 3.79 -27.64
CA ALA A 7 48.61 3.13 -26.40
C ALA A 7 47.06 3.15 -26.25
N ALA A 8 46.42 2.00 -26.36
CA ALA A 8 44.99 1.85 -26.04
C ALA A 8 44.83 1.74 -24.52
N ALA A 9 44.24 2.74 -23.93
CA ALA A 9 43.83 2.70 -22.50
C ALA A 9 42.57 1.84 -22.38
N LEU A 10 42.68 0.64 -21.79
CA LEU A 10 41.55 -0.15 -21.35
C LEU A 10 40.94 0.53 -20.11
N LEU A 11 39.78 1.19 -20.29
CA LEU A 11 38.94 1.59 -19.19
C LEU A 11 38.26 0.33 -18.59
N ALA A 12 38.79 -0.13 -17.48
CA ALA A 12 38.11 -1.16 -16.68
C ALA A 12 36.80 -0.57 -16.11
N ALA A 13 35.69 -1.08 -16.57
CA ALA A 13 34.38 -0.78 -15.96
C ALA A 13 34.36 -1.38 -14.54
N VAL A 14 34.41 -0.53 -13.53
CA VAL A 14 34.20 -0.93 -12.13
C VAL A 14 32.72 -1.28 -12.00
N PRO A 15 32.35 -2.50 -11.57
CA PRO A 15 30.95 -2.81 -11.31
C PRO A 15 30.44 -1.90 -10.19
N VAL A 16 29.51 -1.01 -10.51
CA VAL A 16 28.76 -0.27 -9.49
C VAL A 16 27.84 -1.29 -8.82
N VAL A 17 28.20 -1.74 -7.64
CA VAL A 17 27.30 -2.50 -6.77
C VAL A 17 26.20 -1.53 -6.40
N ALA A 18 25.02 -1.70 -7.00
CA ALA A 18 23.84 -0.93 -6.63
C ALA A 18 23.59 -1.19 -5.15
N GLN A 19 23.64 -0.13 -4.34
CA GLN A 19 23.28 -0.24 -2.92
C GLN A 19 21.84 -0.71 -2.82
N THR A 20 21.61 -1.70 -1.96
CA THR A 20 20.25 -2.13 -1.62
C THR A 20 19.50 -0.93 -1.03
N PRO A 21 18.34 -0.53 -1.58
CA PRO A 21 17.60 0.59 -1.06
C PRO A 21 17.23 0.38 0.42
N ASP A 22 17.25 1.48 1.20
CA ASP A 22 16.83 1.50 2.58
C ASP A 22 15.41 2.09 2.67
N ALA A 23 14.54 1.51 3.49
CA ALA A 23 13.19 2.00 3.74
C ALA A 23 13.17 3.24 4.67
N ALA A 24 14.30 3.59 5.30
CA ALA A 24 14.37 4.73 6.23
C ALA A 24 13.86 6.07 5.64
N PRO A 25 14.11 6.43 4.37
CA PRO A 25 13.54 7.64 3.79
C PRO A 25 12.00 7.63 3.71
N VAL A 26 11.39 6.46 3.47
CA VAL A 26 9.93 6.31 3.44
C VAL A 26 9.35 6.46 4.84
N VAL A 27 9.98 5.83 5.84
CA VAL A 27 9.60 5.96 7.26
C VAL A 27 9.76 7.40 7.74
N ALA A 28 10.83 8.09 7.32
CA ALA A 28 11.04 9.50 7.65
C ALA A 28 9.97 10.40 7.03
N ALA A 29 9.55 10.15 5.78
CA ALA A 29 8.48 10.89 5.12
C ALA A 29 7.14 10.70 5.86
N GLU A 30 6.81 9.46 6.26
CA GLU A 30 5.61 9.17 7.05
C GLU A 30 5.62 9.89 8.40
N ARG A 31 6.73 9.83 9.12
CA ARG A 31 6.88 10.52 10.42
C ARG A 31 6.76 12.05 10.28
N ALA A 32 7.31 12.62 9.20
CA ALA A 32 7.20 14.04 8.93
C ALA A 32 5.76 14.44 8.55
N PHE A 33 5.05 13.60 7.80
CA PHE A 33 3.64 13.78 7.48
C PHE A 33 2.79 13.76 8.78
N ALA A 34 2.99 12.78 9.64
CA ALA A 34 2.31 12.71 10.92
C ALA A 34 2.62 13.92 11.83
N ALA A 35 3.86 14.41 11.83
CA ALA A 35 4.27 15.58 12.61
C ALA A 35 3.64 16.91 12.14
N ASP A 36 3.25 17.01 10.88
CA ASP A 36 2.59 18.19 10.32
C ASP A 36 1.09 18.28 10.71
N ALA A 37 0.42 17.14 10.93
CA ALA A 37 -1.02 17.09 11.14
C ALA A 37 -1.52 17.92 12.33
N PRO A 38 -0.88 17.94 13.51
CA PRO A 38 -1.32 18.79 14.62
C PRO A 38 -1.35 20.28 14.30
N SER A 39 -0.38 20.77 13.53
CA SER A 39 -0.23 22.19 13.20
C SER A 39 -1.03 22.62 11.97
N MET A 40 -1.03 21.79 10.92
CA MET A 40 -1.67 22.10 9.64
C MET A 40 -3.13 21.63 9.55
N GLY A 41 -3.56 20.77 10.45
CA GLY A 41 -4.83 20.07 10.35
C GLY A 41 -4.79 18.90 9.35
N ILE A 42 -5.87 18.11 9.34
CA ILE A 42 -5.97 16.92 8.50
C ILE A 42 -5.87 17.31 7.01
N ALA A 43 -6.77 18.19 6.54
CA ALA A 43 -6.78 18.61 5.14
C ALA A 43 -5.45 19.22 4.69
N GLY A 44 -4.87 20.10 5.49
CA GLY A 44 -3.61 20.77 5.16
C GLY A 44 -2.42 19.82 5.05
N SER A 45 -2.28 18.90 6.02
CA SER A 45 -1.18 17.94 6.02
C SER A 45 -1.36 16.90 4.90
N PHE A 46 -2.56 16.39 4.69
CA PHE A 46 -2.84 15.41 3.64
C PHE A 46 -2.59 15.99 2.25
N ASN A 47 -3.06 17.21 1.95
CA ASN A 47 -2.79 17.89 0.69
C ASN A 47 -1.29 18.19 0.50
N LYS A 48 -0.58 18.62 1.57
CA LYS A 48 0.86 18.88 1.49
C LYS A 48 1.67 17.66 1.07
N TRP A 49 1.34 16.48 1.59
CA TRP A 49 2.14 15.28 1.42
C TRP A 49 1.68 14.38 0.28
N SER A 50 0.53 14.64 -0.35
CA SER A 50 0.01 13.89 -1.49
C SER A 50 0.57 14.35 -2.84
N THR A 51 0.41 13.49 -3.84
CA THR A 51 0.39 13.93 -5.24
C THR A 51 -1.00 14.46 -5.60
N PRO A 52 -1.14 15.32 -6.64
CA PRO A 52 -2.45 15.86 -7.04
C PRO A 52 -3.50 14.80 -7.40
N ASP A 53 -3.04 13.65 -7.90
CA ASP A 53 -3.90 12.53 -8.31
C ASP A 53 -4.01 11.42 -7.25
N ALA A 54 -3.52 11.67 -6.04
CA ALA A 54 -3.54 10.70 -4.96
C ALA A 54 -4.96 10.27 -4.59
N ILE A 55 -5.11 9.01 -4.24
CA ILE A 55 -6.37 8.39 -3.85
C ILE A 55 -6.41 8.21 -2.33
N LEU A 56 -7.45 8.72 -1.71
CA LEU A 56 -7.81 8.45 -0.32
C LEU A 56 -8.98 7.47 -0.28
N ILE A 57 -8.85 6.39 0.51
CA ILE A 57 -9.98 5.51 0.82
C ILE A 57 -10.34 5.69 2.28
N ALA A 58 -11.40 6.45 2.51
CA ALA A 58 -11.96 6.70 3.83
C ALA A 58 -13.45 6.37 3.85
N GLY A 59 -13.92 5.77 4.95
CA GLY A 59 -15.32 5.34 5.04
C GLY A 59 -15.76 4.43 3.89
N GLY A 60 -14.86 3.57 3.40
CA GLY A 60 -15.12 2.63 2.32
C GLY A 60 -15.33 3.26 0.93
N ARG A 61 -15.00 4.52 0.74
CA ARG A 61 -15.10 5.24 -0.53
C ARG A 61 -13.73 5.67 -1.03
N ALA A 62 -13.43 5.37 -2.28
CA ALA A 62 -12.25 5.87 -2.97
C ALA A 62 -12.56 7.27 -3.54
N GLN A 63 -11.70 8.25 -3.25
CA GLN A 63 -11.84 9.63 -3.68
C GLN A 63 -10.47 10.20 -4.03
N ARG A 64 -10.40 11.14 -4.96
CA ARG A 64 -9.18 11.94 -5.14
C ARG A 64 -8.99 12.85 -3.93
N ILE A 65 -7.73 13.13 -3.61
CA ILE A 65 -7.41 13.93 -2.42
C ILE A 65 -8.10 15.31 -2.43
N GLY A 66 -8.12 16.01 -3.56
CA GLY A 66 -8.78 17.30 -3.69
C GLY A 66 -10.32 17.25 -3.54
N GLU A 67 -10.93 16.08 -3.76
CA GLU A 67 -12.36 15.86 -3.51
C GLU A 67 -12.62 15.54 -2.03
N ALA A 68 -11.71 14.78 -1.41
CA ALA A 68 -11.79 14.40 -0.01
C ALA A 68 -11.53 15.60 0.92
N TYR A 69 -10.54 16.39 0.57
CA TYR A 69 -10.10 17.57 1.32
C TYR A 69 -9.97 18.80 0.40
N PRO A 70 -11.11 19.42 0.01
CA PRO A 70 -11.08 20.65 -0.76
C PRO A 70 -10.45 21.78 0.05
N ASP A 71 -9.91 22.77 -0.65
CA ASP A 71 -9.35 23.96 -0.01
C ASP A 71 -10.40 24.64 0.88
N GLY A 72 -10.01 24.94 2.11
CA GLY A 72 -10.91 25.55 3.07
C GLY A 72 -10.24 25.79 4.44
N PRO A 73 -10.91 26.52 5.33
CA PRO A 73 -10.42 26.71 6.69
C PRO A 73 -10.49 25.39 7.47
N ARG A 74 -9.54 25.20 8.37
CA ARG A 74 -9.56 24.08 9.30
C ARG A 74 -10.82 24.13 10.17
N PRO A 75 -11.59 23.01 10.30
CA PRO A 75 -12.72 22.94 11.21
C PRO A 75 -12.28 23.21 12.66
N ALA A 76 -13.06 24.01 13.40
CA ALA A 76 -12.69 24.38 14.77
C ALA A 76 -12.77 23.18 15.75
N ASP A 77 -13.57 22.19 15.43
CA ASP A 77 -13.79 20.95 16.19
C ASP A 77 -13.06 19.73 15.59
N GLU A 78 -12.09 19.98 14.67
CA GLU A 78 -11.33 18.90 14.07
C GLU A 78 -10.58 18.10 15.13
N PRO A 79 -10.83 16.77 15.22
CA PRO A 79 -10.14 15.96 16.21
C PRO A 79 -8.65 15.85 15.89
N LEU A 80 -7.83 15.71 16.94
CA LEU A 80 -6.43 15.38 16.77
C LEU A 80 -6.31 13.98 16.16
N LEU A 81 -5.70 13.91 14.97
CA LEU A 81 -5.37 12.66 14.28
C LEU A 81 -3.87 12.44 14.41
N GLU A 82 -3.50 11.27 14.93
CA GLU A 82 -2.11 10.87 15.11
C GLU A 82 -1.92 9.45 14.59
N TRP A 83 -0.75 9.18 13.99
CA TRP A 83 -0.41 7.85 13.49
C TRP A 83 1.10 7.66 13.49
N TRP A 84 1.53 6.41 13.41
CA TRP A 84 2.95 6.05 13.43
C TRP A 84 3.19 4.75 12.69
N PRO A 85 4.34 4.60 11.98
CA PRO A 85 4.66 3.40 11.24
C PRO A 85 5.11 2.27 12.18
N ASN A 86 4.53 1.07 11.99
CA ASN A 86 4.98 -0.16 12.64
C ASN A 86 5.46 -1.21 11.63
N PHE A 87 5.18 -1.01 10.34
CA PHE A 87 5.66 -1.84 9.25
C PHE A 87 5.87 -0.99 8.01
N ALA A 88 6.99 -1.18 7.32
CA ALA A 88 7.36 -0.41 6.15
C ALA A 88 8.09 -1.28 5.12
N GLY A 89 8.23 -0.76 3.92
CA GLY A 89 9.07 -1.37 2.90
C GLY A 89 9.32 -0.44 1.74
N ILE A 90 10.27 -0.82 0.91
CA ILE A 90 10.66 -0.08 -0.28
C ILE A 90 10.94 -1.07 -1.41
N ALA A 91 10.66 -0.66 -2.65
CA ALA A 91 11.01 -1.41 -3.84
C ALA A 91 12.53 -1.40 -4.08
N ARG A 92 13.05 -2.42 -4.76
CA ARG A 92 14.47 -2.48 -5.15
C ARG A 92 14.92 -1.31 -6.03
N SER A 93 14.00 -0.68 -6.74
CA SER A 93 14.27 0.53 -7.53
C SER A 93 14.36 1.81 -6.69
N GLY A 94 13.97 1.76 -5.41
CA GLY A 94 14.03 2.88 -4.49
C GLY A 94 13.08 4.03 -4.81
N ASP A 95 12.04 3.82 -5.62
CA ASP A 95 11.11 4.84 -6.10
C ASP A 95 9.66 4.65 -5.59
N LEU A 96 9.32 3.47 -5.07
CA LEU A 96 8.05 3.17 -4.45
C LEU A 96 8.28 2.53 -3.10
N GLY A 97 7.57 3.01 -2.08
CA GLY A 97 7.58 2.44 -0.74
C GLY A 97 6.19 2.45 -0.12
N PHE A 98 6.10 1.90 1.07
CA PHE A 98 4.87 1.90 1.83
C PHE A 98 5.14 1.95 3.33
N THR A 99 4.13 2.38 4.07
CA THR A 99 4.09 2.34 5.53
C THR A 99 2.70 1.92 5.99
N THR A 100 2.62 1.29 7.12
CA THR A 100 1.37 1.01 7.83
C THR A 100 1.63 0.95 9.33
N GLY A 101 0.64 1.29 10.12
CA GLY A 101 0.78 1.29 11.57
C GLY A 101 -0.47 1.77 12.28
N GLY A 102 -0.32 2.10 13.54
CA GLY A 102 -1.42 2.53 14.39
C GLY A 102 -1.93 3.91 14.07
N VAL A 103 -3.24 4.10 14.30
CA VAL A 103 -3.94 5.39 14.23
C VAL A 103 -4.68 5.64 15.52
N GLN A 104 -4.61 6.88 16.01
CA GLN A 104 -5.48 7.34 17.09
C GLN A 104 -6.17 8.66 16.73
N VAL A 105 -7.38 8.81 17.24
CA VAL A 105 -8.21 10.02 17.08
C VAL A 105 -8.58 10.52 18.47
N GLY A 106 -8.23 11.76 18.79
CA GLY A 106 -8.49 12.33 20.11
C GLY A 106 -7.89 11.52 21.26
N GLY A 107 -6.68 10.98 21.08
CA GLY A 107 -5.97 10.16 22.07
C GLY A 107 -6.47 8.71 22.19
N ARG A 108 -7.45 8.29 21.40
CA ARG A 108 -7.98 6.92 21.39
C ARG A 108 -7.55 6.19 20.14
N ARG A 109 -6.89 5.04 20.28
CA ARG A 109 -6.53 4.16 19.17
C ARG A 109 -7.78 3.64 18.48
N THR A 110 -7.84 3.76 17.15
CA THR A 110 -9.05 3.47 16.36
C THR A 110 -8.83 2.51 15.22
N GLY A 111 -7.58 2.27 14.82
CA GLY A 111 -7.33 1.41 13.68
C GLY A 111 -5.90 1.43 13.18
N HIS A 112 -5.77 1.07 11.93
CA HIS A 112 -4.51 1.02 11.20
C HIS A 112 -4.64 1.78 9.89
N TYR A 113 -3.64 2.60 9.59
CA TYR A 113 -3.49 3.24 8.27
C TYR A 113 -2.65 2.37 7.34
N PHE A 114 -2.72 2.66 6.06
CA PHE A 114 -1.83 2.14 5.03
C PHE A 114 -1.61 3.21 3.97
N THR A 115 -0.35 3.57 3.75
CA THR A 115 0.07 4.61 2.81
C THR A 115 1.05 4.05 1.79
N ILE A 116 0.86 4.36 0.50
CA ILE A 116 1.81 4.09 -0.57
C ILE A 116 2.50 5.40 -0.94
N TRP A 117 3.82 5.35 -0.96
CA TRP A 117 4.70 6.47 -1.22
C TRP A 117 5.41 6.32 -2.55
N MET A 118 5.51 7.42 -3.31
CA MET A 118 6.33 7.49 -4.52
C MET A 118 7.34 8.62 -4.42
N LYS A 119 8.58 8.29 -4.81
CA LYS A 119 9.66 9.28 -4.90
C LYS A 119 9.44 10.14 -6.13
N GLN A 120 9.44 11.46 -5.92
CA GLN A 120 9.23 12.44 -6.97
C GLN A 120 10.54 12.75 -7.72
N PRO A 121 10.49 13.37 -8.91
CA PRO A 121 11.68 13.75 -9.66
C PRO A 121 12.65 14.66 -8.91
N ASP A 122 12.16 15.49 -7.99
CA ASP A 122 12.95 16.36 -7.11
C ASP A 122 13.58 15.64 -5.91
N GLY A 123 13.33 14.32 -5.78
CA GLY A 123 13.81 13.48 -4.70
C GLY A 123 12.92 13.46 -3.46
N SER A 124 11.88 14.30 -3.36
CA SER A 124 10.90 14.26 -2.29
C SER A 124 10.02 13.01 -2.36
N TRP A 125 9.40 12.65 -1.22
CA TRP A 125 8.41 11.58 -1.16
C TRP A 125 7.02 12.20 -1.06
N LYS A 126 6.09 11.68 -1.88
CA LYS A 126 4.67 12.02 -1.83
C LYS A 126 3.85 10.75 -1.82
N TRP A 127 2.79 10.73 -1.02
CA TRP A 127 1.90 9.58 -1.07
C TRP A 127 0.96 9.66 -2.28
N VAL A 128 0.66 8.49 -2.85
CA VAL A 128 -0.24 8.29 -3.99
C VAL A 128 -1.51 7.56 -3.61
N TYR A 129 -1.47 6.89 -2.46
CA TYR A 129 -2.60 6.24 -1.83
C TYR A 129 -2.47 6.38 -0.32
N ASP A 130 -3.59 6.69 0.34
CA ASP A 130 -3.75 6.61 1.78
C ASP A 130 -5.13 6.06 2.15
N GLY A 131 -5.21 5.37 3.27
CA GLY A 131 -6.46 4.83 3.77
C GLY A 131 -6.28 4.09 5.09
N GLY A 132 -7.40 3.73 5.71
CA GLY A 132 -7.34 3.08 7.00
C GLY A 132 -8.52 2.16 7.28
N SER A 133 -8.29 1.14 8.09
CA SER A 133 -9.32 0.23 8.61
C SER A 133 -9.40 0.31 10.12
N GLY A 134 -10.61 0.23 10.65
CA GLY A 134 -10.83 0.18 12.08
C GLY A 134 -10.25 -1.09 12.73
N ALA A 135 -9.84 -0.98 14.00
CA ALA A 135 -9.41 -2.11 14.82
C ALA A 135 -9.73 -1.84 16.29
N SER A 136 -9.69 -2.89 17.10
CA SER A 136 -9.76 -2.73 18.56
C SER A 136 -8.54 -1.98 19.06
N ALA A 137 -8.73 -1.05 20.00
CA ALA A 137 -7.64 -0.25 20.56
C ALA A 137 -6.53 -1.08 21.21
N ALA A 138 -6.86 -2.27 21.73
CA ALA A 138 -5.90 -3.15 22.38
C ALA A 138 -4.88 -3.78 21.42
N ASP A 139 -5.19 -3.80 20.12
CA ASP A 139 -4.44 -4.56 19.11
C ASP A 139 -3.53 -3.68 18.25
N VAL A 140 -3.38 -2.40 18.62
CA VAL A 140 -2.55 -1.45 17.88
C VAL A 140 -1.24 -1.22 18.63
N PRO A 141 -0.07 -1.57 18.06
CA PRO A 141 1.23 -1.28 18.64
C PRO A 141 1.41 0.23 18.87
N GLY A 142 2.23 0.60 19.87
CA GLY A 142 2.50 1.99 20.19
C GLY A 142 3.52 2.66 19.25
N PRO A 143 3.67 3.99 19.37
CA PRO A 143 4.60 4.77 18.54
C PRO A 143 6.08 4.55 18.89
N GLU A 144 6.38 3.95 20.03
CA GLU A 144 7.73 3.65 20.54
C GLU A 144 8.40 2.48 19.82
N THR A 145 7.64 1.72 19.02
CA THR A 145 8.16 0.57 18.29
C THR A 145 8.71 1.01 16.94
N GLU A 146 9.98 0.70 16.66
CA GLU A 146 10.52 0.87 15.31
C GLU A 146 9.79 -0.07 14.34
N PRO A 147 9.55 0.36 13.09
CA PRO A 147 8.82 -0.47 12.13
C PRO A 147 9.61 -1.69 11.71
N ASP A 148 8.96 -2.84 11.65
CA ASP A 148 9.45 -3.99 10.91
C ASP A 148 9.62 -3.61 9.44
N ILE A 149 10.63 -4.16 8.78
CA ILE A 149 10.88 -3.89 7.35
C ILE A 149 10.55 -5.14 6.53
N LEU A 150 9.76 -4.95 5.47
CA LEU A 150 9.48 -5.99 4.49
C LEU A 150 10.79 -6.43 3.82
N PRO A 151 11.18 -7.70 3.92
CA PRO A 151 12.33 -8.21 3.18
C PRO A 151 12.12 -8.08 1.67
N PHE A 152 13.18 -7.81 0.94
CA PHE A 152 13.12 -7.86 -0.53
C PHE A 152 12.76 -9.26 -1.01
N GLY A 153 11.97 -9.30 -2.06
CA GLY A 153 11.80 -10.53 -2.85
C GLY A 153 13.13 -10.98 -3.51
N PRO A 154 13.14 -12.08 -4.25
CA PRO A 154 14.33 -12.58 -4.94
C PRO A 154 14.93 -11.50 -5.85
N GLU A 155 16.25 -11.60 -6.08
CA GLU A 155 16.93 -10.71 -7.01
C GLU A 155 16.33 -10.86 -8.42
N LEU A 156 16.02 -9.71 -9.00
CA LEU A 156 15.63 -9.65 -10.39
C LEU A 156 16.91 -9.56 -11.22
N LEU A 157 17.15 -10.53 -12.08
CA LEU A 157 18.14 -10.38 -13.14
C LEU A 157 17.61 -9.33 -14.13
N ILE A 158 17.88 -8.08 -13.84
CA ILE A 158 17.64 -6.98 -14.79
C ILE A 158 18.90 -6.89 -15.64
N VAL A 159 18.83 -7.47 -16.82
CA VAL A 159 19.88 -7.29 -17.81
C VAL A 159 19.65 -5.91 -18.43
N ALA A 160 20.44 -4.93 -17.99
CA ALA A 160 20.42 -3.61 -18.60
C ALA A 160 20.99 -3.69 -20.04
N ASN A 161 20.46 -2.87 -20.93
CA ASN A 161 21.04 -2.65 -22.24
C ASN A 161 22.45 -2.04 -22.09
N PRO A 162 23.33 -2.13 -23.13
CA PRO A 162 24.66 -1.55 -23.07
C PRO A 162 24.72 -0.05 -22.78
N ASP A 163 23.62 0.69 -23.02
CA ASP A 163 23.46 2.11 -22.72
C ASP A 163 22.95 2.38 -21.29
N GLY A 164 22.80 1.33 -20.47
CA GLY A 164 22.30 1.42 -19.09
C GLY A 164 20.77 1.51 -18.99
N SER A 165 20.05 1.52 -20.10
CA SER A 165 18.60 1.43 -20.08
C SER A 165 18.14 0.01 -19.74
N ILE A 166 16.99 -0.09 -19.06
CA ILE A 166 16.37 -1.37 -18.77
C ILE A 166 15.59 -1.81 -20.01
N PRO A 167 15.79 -3.07 -20.50
CA PRO A 167 15.00 -3.58 -21.63
C PRO A 167 13.51 -3.35 -21.35
N HIS A 168 12.82 -2.81 -22.34
CA HIS A 168 11.40 -2.52 -22.23
C HIS A 168 10.57 -3.81 -22.06
N SER A 169 10.33 -4.19 -20.82
CA SER A 169 9.01 -4.70 -20.50
C SER A 169 8.04 -3.52 -20.68
N ALA A 170 6.83 -3.77 -21.22
CA ALA A 170 5.81 -2.71 -21.33
C ALA A 170 5.82 -1.87 -20.04
N PRO A 171 5.67 -0.53 -20.10
CA PRO A 171 5.86 0.36 -18.93
C PRO A 171 5.14 -0.13 -17.67
N ASP A 172 3.98 -0.80 -17.83
CA ASP A 172 3.12 -1.27 -16.72
C ASP A 172 2.98 -2.81 -16.69
N TRP A 173 4.02 -3.54 -17.08
CA TRP A 173 3.93 -5.00 -17.21
C TRP A 173 3.55 -5.71 -15.90
N ALA A 174 4.10 -5.25 -14.76
CA ALA A 174 3.86 -5.85 -13.46
C ALA A 174 2.43 -5.54 -12.97
N LEU A 175 1.98 -4.29 -13.15
CA LEU A 175 0.61 -3.90 -12.84
C LEU A 175 -0.40 -4.67 -13.70
N THR A 176 -0.13 -4.83 -14.99
CA THR A 176 -0.95 -5.64 -15.90
C THR A 176 -1.03 -7.09 -15.43
N ARG A 177 0.11 -7.67 -15.03
CA ARG A 177 0.14 -9.03 -14.50
C ARG A 177 -0.63 -9.15 -13.19
N VAL A 178 -0.47 -8.20 -12.27
CA VAL A 178 -1.17 -8.19 -10.99
C VAL A 178 -2.67 -7.99 -11.19
N LYS A 179 -3.12 -7.13 -12.10
CA LYS A 179 -4.55 -7.00 -12.44
C LYS A 179 -5.16 -8.33 -12.91
N ALA A 180 -4.43 -9.14 -13.64
CA ALA A 180 -4.90 -10.49 -14.00
C ALA A 180 -5.02 -11.41 -12.77
N LEU A 181 -4.07 -11.33 -11.81
CA LEU A 181 -4.15 -12.07 -10.56
C LEU A 181 -5.31 -11.59 -9.66
N GLU A 182 -5.64 -10.28 -9.69
CA GLU A 182 -6.83 -9.76 -9.01
C GLU A 182 -8.12 -10.37 -9.57
N VAL A 183 -8.22 -10.57 -10.88
CA VAL A 183 -9.37 -11.25 -11.51
C VAL A 183 -9.45 -12.69 -11.03
N ASP A 184 -8.33 -13.43 -10.95
CA ASP A 184 -8.30 -14.79 -10.48
C ASP A 184 -8.67 -14.89 -8.99
N LEU A 185 -8.14 -13.97 -8.16
CA LEU A 185 -8.50 -13.85 -6.75
C LEU A 185 -9.99 -13.55 -6.58
N ALA A 186 -10.56 -12.61 -7.34
CA ALA A 186 -11.98 -12.27 -7.29
C ALA A 186 -12.86 -13.47 -7.62
N ARG A 187 -12.50 -14.21 -8.66
CA ARG A 187 -13.20 -15.46 -9.05
C ARG A 187 -13.15 -16.52 -7.95
N GLY A 188 -11.97 -16.71 -7.35
CA GLY A 188 -11.80 -17.65 -6.23
C GLY A 188 -12.56 -17.22 -4.98
N ALA A 189 -12.55 -15.92 -4.64
CA ALA A 189 -13.21 -15.37 -3.47
C ALA A 189 -14.75 -15.44 -3.56
N ALA A 190 -15.31 -15.39 -4.75
CA ALA A 190 -16.74 -15.63 -4.97
C ALA A 190 -17.17 -17.06 -4.62
N ILE A 191 -16.23 -18.01 -4.57
CA ILE A 191 -16.46 -19.41 -4.17
C ILE A 191 -16.07 -19.61 -2.71
N ASN A 192 -14.84 -19.26 -2.36
CA ASN A 192 -14.29 -19.35 -1.00
C ASN A 192 -13.15 -18.34 -0.82
N GLN A 193 -13.44 -17.24 -0.12
CA GLN A 193 -12.47 -16.17 0.05
C GLN A 193 -11.21 -16.58 0.85
N LYS A 194 -11.37 -17.44 1.87
CA LYS A 194 -10.24 -17.92 2.67
C LYS A 194 -9.25 -18.69 1.80
N THR A 195 -9.74 -19.65 1.02
CA THR A 195 -8.91 -20.42 0.11
C THR A 195 -8.23 -19.52 -0.92
N ALA A 196 -8.97 -18.57 -1.51
CA ALA A 196 -8.44 -17.66 -2.51
C ALA A 196 -7.34 -16.74 -1.94
N HIS A 197 -7.59 -16.13 -0.77
CA HIS A 197 -6.58 -15.28 -0.12
C HIS A 197 -5.33 -16.07 0.27
N LEU A 198 -5.49 -17.24 0.90
CA LEU A 198 -4.34 -18.06 1.29
C LEU A 198 -3.51 -18.55 0.09
N ALA A 199 -4.13 -18.73 -1.08
CA ALA A 199 -3.41 -19.05 -2.30
C ALA A 199 -2.63 -17.86 -2.87
N ALA A 200 -3.12 -16.65 -2.69
CA ALA A 200 -2.53 -15.42 -3.25
C ALA A 200 -1.52 -14.74 -2.30
N MET A 201 -1.62 -14.96 -0.99
CA MET A 201 -0.78 -14.27 0.01
C MET A 201 0.58 -14.92 0.16
N ALA A 202 1.56 -14.08 0.50
CA ALA A 202 2.87 -14.50 0.99
C ALA A 202 2.75 -15.19 2.35
N ASP A 203 3.72 -16.02 2.72
CA ASP A 203 3.71 -16.74 4.00
C ASP A 203 3.72 -15.80 5.21
N ASN A 204 4.39 -14.66 5.10
CA ASN A 204 4.44 -13.58 6.10
C ASN A 204 3.47 -12.42 5.77
N GLY A 205 2.52 -12.62 4.86
CA GLY A 205 1.56 -11.61 4.45
C GLY A 205 0.71 -11.09 5.61
N ARG A 206 0.28 -9.83 5.52
CA ARG A 206 -0.53 -9.15 6.53
C ARG A 206 -1.93 -8.88 5.99
N LEU A 207 -2.95 -9.13 6.81
CA LEU A 207 -4.34 -8.84 6.48
C LEU A 207 -4.97 -7.95 7.55
N TYR A 208 -5.50 -6.81 7.12
CA TYR A 208 -6.21 -5.86 7.97
C TYR A 208 -7.69 -5.86 7.58
N VAL A 209 -8.54 -6.37 8.46
CA VAL A 209 -9.99 -6.41 8.27
C VAL A 209 -10.67 -6.04 9.58
N ALA A 210 -11.42 -4.94 9.57
CA ALA A 210 -12.13 -4.46 10.75
C ALA A 210 -13.18 -5.46 11.26
N PRO A 211 -13.37 -5.61 12.54
CA PRO A 211 -12.70 -4.95 13.68
C PRO A 211 -11.51 -5.74 14.24
N LEU A 212 -11.02 -6.75 13.50
CA LEU A 212 -9.99 -7.67 13.94
C LEU A 212 -8.61 -6.99 14.00
N PRO A 213 -7.71 -7.46 14.89
CA PRO A 213 -6.32 -7.06 14.86
C PRO A 213 -5.65 -7.46 13.54
N PRO A 214 -4.49 -6.86 13.20
CA PRO A 214 -3.73 -7.26 12.05
C PRO A 214 -3.37 -8.75 12.11
N ALA A 215 -3.83 -9.52 11.14
CA ALA A 215 -3.46 -10.92 11.01
C ALA A 215 -2.12 -11.02 10.25
N ILE A 216 -1.08 -11.54 10.90
CA ILE A 216 0.27 -11.64 10.34
C ILE A 216 0.62 -13.11 10.12
N GLY A 217 0.92 -13.46 8.87
CA GLY A 217 1.26 -14.82 8.45
C GLY A 217 0.04 -15.71 8.21
N ARG A 218 0.26 -16.80 7.48
CA ARG A 218 -0.81 -17.68 6.96
C ARG A 218 -1.79 -18.19 8.01
N ALA A 219 -1.30 -18.59 9.19
CA ALA A 219 -2.15 -19.15 10.24
C ALA A 219 -3.10 -18.10 10.82
N ALA A 220 -2.58 -16.90 11.14
CA ALA A 220 -3.39 -15.80 11.65
C ALA A 220 -4.38 -15.29 10.61
N VAL A 221 -3.97 -15.18 9.33
CA VAL A 221 -4.85 -14.82 8.21
C VAL A 221 -5.97 -15.83 8.05
N ALA A 222 -5.66 -17.13 8.12
CA ALA A 222 -6.68 -18.18 8.04
C ALA A 222 -7.70 -18.06 9.17
N GLN A 223 -7.26 -17.80 10.40
CA GLN A 223 -8.11 -17.62 11.56
C GLN A 223 -8.98 -16.33 11.43
N ALA A 224 -8.39 -15.22 10.99
CA ALA A 224 -9.13 -13.99 10.78
C ALA A 224 -10.25 -14.17 9.75
N LEU A 225 -9.97 -14.87 8.66
CA LEU A 225 -10.94 -15.14 7.59
C LEU A 225 -12.05 -16.13 8.00
N ASP A 226 -11.86 -16.95 9.04
CA ASP A 226 -12.92 -17.79 9.61
C ASP A 226 -14.02 -16.95 10.28
N GLY A 227 -13.70 -15.77 10.77
CA GLY A 227 -14.65 -14.80 11.34
C GLY A 227 -15.38 -13.95 10.29
N TRP A 228 -15.10 -14.14 9.01
CA TRP A 228 -15.67 -13.38 7.92
C TRP A 228 -16.54 -14.25 6.99
N PRO A 229 -17.45 -13.65 6.20
CA PRO A 229 -18.26 -14.40 5.24
C PRO A 229 -17.37 -15.23 4.31
N SER A 230 -17.81 -16.45 4.02
CA SER A 230 -17.04 -17.40 3.18
C SER A 230 -16.91 -16.95 1.72
N THR A 231 -17.79 -16.07 1.27
CA THR A 231 -17.80 -15.55 -0.11
C THR A 231 -17.70 -14.03 -0.11
N PHE A 232 -16.94 -13.51 -1.08
CA PHE A 232 -16.75 -12.09 -1.33
C PHE A 232 -16.84 -11.82 -2.83
N ARG A 233 -17.33 -10.63 -3.15
CA ARG A 233 -17.27 -10.09 -4.51
C ARG A 233 -16.27 -8.96 -4.52
N PHE A 234 -15.13 -9.18 -5.15
CA PHE A 234 -14.19 -8.11 -5.49
C PHE A 234 -14.50 -7.63 -6.90
N GLY A 235 -14.80 -6.35 -7.04
CA GLY A 235 -15.02 -5.72 -8.34
C GLY A 235 -13.70 -5.51 -9.11
N PRO A 236 -13.79 -4.95 -10.32
CA PRO A 236 -12.62 -4.63 -11.11
C PRO A 236 -11.65 -3.71 -10.35
N THR A 237 -10.35 -3.89 -10.61
CA THR A 237 -9.33 -2.97 -10.11
C THR A 237 -9.57 -1.58 -10.69
N GLU A 238 -9.82 -0.59 -9.83
CA GLU A 238 -10.07 0.81 -10.21
C GLU A 238 -8.77 1.57 -10.44
N GLY A 239 -7.68 1.16 -9.76
CA GLY A 239 -6.38 1.79 -9.94
C GLY A 239 -5.27 1.04 -9.23
N GLY A 240 -4.10 1.67 -9.24
CA GLY A 240 -2.89 1.12 -8.66
C GLY A 240 -1.65 1.66 -9.35
N GLY A 241 -0.51 1.11 -8.98
CA GLY A 241 0.77 1.47 -9.57
C GLY A 241 1.83 0.42 -9.27
N GLN A 242 3.00 0.60 -9.85
CA GLN A 242 4.13 -0.29 -9.67
C GLN A 242 5.42 0.49 -9.47
N SER A 243 6.40 -0.14 -8.82
CA SER A 243 7.78 0.32 -8.80
C SER A 243 8.42 0.23 -10.20
N ARG A 244 9.46 0.99 -10.45
CA ARG A 244 10.18 0.99 -11.74
C ARG A 244 10.63 -0.40 -12.16
N TYR A 245 11.04 -1.24 -11.21
CA TYR A 245 11.46 -2.62 -11.49
C TYR A 245 10.30 -3.63 -11.43
N GLY A 246 9.09 -3.18 -11.11
CA GLY A 246 7.91 -4.04 -11.03
C GLY A 246 8.00 -5.11 -9.94
N ASP A 247 8.80 -4.91 -8.91
CA ASP A 247 8.94 -5.82 -7.76
C ASP A 247 7.92 -5.56 -6.66
N LEU A 248 7.41 -4.32 -6.57
CA LEU A 248 6.24 -3.95 -5.77
C LEU A 248 5.15 -3.37 -6.66
N VAL A 249 3.92 -3.80 -6.43
CA VAL A 249 2.71 -3.36 -7.15
C VAL A 249 1.61 -3.17 -6.13
N TRP A 250 0.86 -2.07 -6.22
CA TRP A 250 -0.33 -1.88 -5.40
C TRP A 250 -1.56 -1.75 -6.28
N THR A 251 -2.71 -2.18 -5.75
CA THR A 251 -4.01 -2.15 -6.43
C THR A 251 -5.11 -1.84 -5.44
N TYR A 252 -6.20 -1.24 -5.92
CA TYR A 252 -7.42 -1.06 -5.14
C TYR A 252 -8.65 -1.22 -6.03
N GLY A 253 -9.78 -1.51 -5.39
CA GLY A 253 -11.05 -1.62 -6.07
C GLY A 253 -12.20 -1.90 -5.08
N PRO A 254 -13.44 -1.91 -5.56
CA PRO A 254 -14.62 -2.09 -4.73
C PRO A 254 -14.74 -3.55 -4.27
N ALA A 255 -15.39 -3.72 -3.13
CA ALA A 255 -15.72 -5.01 -2.57
C ALA A 255 -17.16 -5.02 -2.03
N SER A 256 -17.84 -6.18 -2.13
CA SER A 256 -19.12 -6.39 -1.47
C SER A 256 -19.24 -7.79 -0.90
N TRP A 257 -20.02 -7.93 0.16
CA TRP A 257 -20.27 -9.20 0.84
C TRP A 257 -21.59 -9.15 1.58
N THR A 258 -22.13 -10.31 1.91
CA THR A 258 -23.31 -10.41 2.77
C THR A 258 -22.90 -10.81 4.18
N ARG A 259 -23.33 -10.06 5.19
CA ARG A 259 -23.13 -10.39 6.60
C ARG A 259 -24.44 -10.15 7.36
N ASP A 260 -24.86 -11.12 8.15
CA ASP A 260 -26.11 -11.08 8.91
C ASP A 260 -27.33 -10.73 8.04
N GLY A 261 -27.38 -11.31 6.84
CA GLY A 261 -28.44 -11.10 5.85
C GLY A 261 -28.44 -9.71 5.18
N GLN A 262 -27.46 -8.87 5.48
CA GLN A 262 -27.34 -7.52 4.91
C GLN A 262 -26.17 -7.45 3.94
N GLU A 263 -26.39 -6.79 2.81
CA GLU A 263 -25.32 -6.46 1.90
C GLU A 263 -24.44 -5.36 2.50
N ARG A 264 -23.13 -5.56 2.41
CA ARG A 264 -22.10 -4.65 2.86
C ARG A 264 -21.20 -4.32 1.67
N THR A 265 -20.68 -3.11 1.65
CA THR A 265 -19.75 -2.64 0.62
C THR A 265 -18.50 -2.04 1.25
N GLY A 266 -17.50 -1.82 0.45
CA GLY A 266 -16.24 -1.18 0.83
C GLY A 266 -15.25 -1.22 -0.31
N HIS A 267 -14.00 -0.96 0.03
CA HIS A 267 -12.88 -1.09 -0.91
C HIS A 267 -11.80 -1.97 -0.34
N TYR A 268 -11.16 -2.73 -1.20
CA TYR A 268 -9.90 -3.39 -0.89
C TYR A 268 -8.73 -2.55 -1.40
N VAL A 269 -7.60 -2.66 -0.71
CA VAL A 269 -6.29 -2.27 -1.22
C VAL A 269 -5.31 -3.38 -0.94
N ARG A 270 -4.42 -3.66 -1.88
CA ARG A 270 -3.43 -4.74 -1.77
C ARG A 270 -2.08 -4.28 -2.27
N LEU A 271 -1.05 -4.72 -1.55
CA LEU A 271 0.33 -4.62 -1.96
C LEU A 271 0.83 -6.00 -2.35
N TRP A 272 1.30 -6.11 -3.57
CA TRP A 272 1.86 -7.32 -4.15
C TRP A 272 3.37 -7.17 -4.28
N GLN A 273 4.09 -8.20 -3.87
CA GLN A 273 5.53 -8.29 -4.06
C GLN A 273 5.85 -9.45 -5.00
N ARG A 274 6.79 -9.22 -5.91
CA ARG A 274 7.34 -10.30 -6.72
C ARG A 274 8.19 -11.21 -5.83
N GLN A 275 7.80 -12.48 -5.76
CA GLN A 275 8.49 -13.52 -4.98
C GLN A 275 8.86 -14.69 -5.89
N GLU A 276 9.55 -15.70 -5.34
CA GLU A 276 9.78 -16.94 -6.06
C GLU A 276 8.43 -17.54 -6.49
N GLY A 277 8.31 -17.88 -7.78
CA GLY A 277 7.05 -18.39 -8.35
C GLY A 277 5.98 -17.35 -8.70
N GLY A 278 6.27 -16.04 -8.57
CA GLY A 278 5.37 -14.97 -9.03
C GLY A 278 5.00 -13.94 -7.97
N PHE A 279 3.95 -13.16 -8.24
CA PHE A 279 3.49 -12.16 -7.29
C PHE A 279 2.69 -12.78 -6.14
N ARG A 280 2.92 -12.25 -4.92
CA ARG A 280 2.17 -12.59 -3.70
C ARG A 280 1.74 -11.34 -2.98
N ILE A 281 0.57 -11.38 -2.35
CA ILE A 281 0.08 -10.29 -1.51
C ILE A 281 0.89 -10.28 -0.21
N VAL A 282 1.59 -9.19 0.06
CA VAL A 282 2.33 -8.97 1.31
C VAL A 282 1.54 -8.14 2.31
N LEU A 283 0.58 -7.35 1.83
CA LEU A 283 -0.38 -6.63 2.65
C LEU A 283 -1.71 -6.53 1.91
N ALA A 284 -2.80 -6.83 2.60
CA ALA A 284 -4.16 -6.58 2.15
C ALA A 284 -4.94 -5.86 3.24
N GLN A 285 -5.69 -4.83 2.86
CA GLN A 285 -6.60 -4.11 3.75
C GLN A 285 -7.99 -4.06 3.13
N LEU A 286 -9.02 -4.30 3.95
CA LEU A 286 -10.40 -4.08 3.59
C LEU A 286 -10.95 -2.92 4.40
N ILE A 287 -11.49 -1.93 3.73
CA ILE A 287 -12.05 -0.71 4.31
C ILE A 287 -13.56 -0.72 4.07
N PRO A 288 -14.36 -1.17 5.05
CA PRO A 288 -15.80 -1.21 4.92
C PRO A 288 -16.40 0.20 4.83
N ALA A 289 -17.43 0.35 4.00
CA ALA A 289 -18.31 1.52 4.08
C ALA A 289 -19.17 1.47 5.36
N PRO A 290 -19.51 2.61 5.94
CA PRO A 290 -20.52 2.65 7.01
C PRO A 290 -21.81 1.93 6.57
N PRO A 291 -22.52 1.28 7.48
CA PRO A 291 -23.83 0.74 7.16
C PRO A 291 -24.73 1.85 6.57
N SER A 292 -25.45 1.51 5.48
CA SER A 292 -26.45 2.42 4.95
C SER A 292 -27.48 2.74 6.05
N GLN A 293 -27.68 4.02 6.31
CA GLN A 293 -28.76 4.43 7.23
C GLN A 293 -30.09 3.99 6.64
N PRO A 294 -30.99 3.38 7.45
CA PRO A 294 -32.31 3.12 6.97
C PRO A 294 -32.97 4.47 6.58
N PRO A 295 -33.81 4.49 5.54
CA PRO A 295 -34.54 5.70 5.19
C PRO A 295 -35.28 6.22 6.45
N PRO A 296 -35.33 7.55 6.64
CA PRO A 296 -36.09 8.10 7.78
C PRO A 296 -37.48 7.52 7.74
N ALA A 297 -37.92 6.99 8.92
CA ALA A 297 -39.28 6.50 9.05
C ALA A 297 -40.22 7.64 8.65
N GLY A 298 -40.97 7.43 7.55
CA GLY A 298 -41.86 8.42 7.01
C GLY A 298 -42.86 8.84 8.11
N GLY A 299 -42.80 10.14 8.43
CA GLY A 299 -43.77 10.79 9.30
C GLY A 299 -45.09 11.02 8.59
#